data_6134533014c6113c11e0c18c2e2ad310
#
_entry.id   6134533014c6113c11e0c18c2e2ad310
#
_cell.length_a   1.000
_cell.length_b   1.000
_cell.length_c   1.000
_cell.angle_alpha   90.00
_cell.angle_beta   90.00
_cell.angle_gamma   90.00
#
_symmetry.space_group_name_H-M   'P 1'
#
loop_
_entity.id
_entity.type
_entity.pdbx_description
1 polymer ?
#
loop_
_entity_poly.entity_id
_entity_poly.type
_entity_poly.pdbx_seq_one_letter_code
_entity_poly.pdbx_strand_id
1 'polypeptide(L)'
;MSGPGFVVEVAVEAPAQAVWDGLVDWELQGEWVMGTRVRPLTQGGRDVGALVEAVTGIGPVSVRDVFRIEHWDPPRRCAVQHLRRPVRGPAAFDVVPEGPGRSRIVWWEALEPPFGPLGRRAWPAVERIVALGFRHSLRAFARQVAVRHPPGATGPGGVR
;
A
#
# COMPACT_ATOMS: atom_id res chain seq x y z
N MET A 1 -21.08 2.92 1.60
CA MET A 1 -21.08 4.25 2.23
C MET A 1 -19.69 4.84 2.02
N SER A 2 -19.62 5.85 1.17
CA SER A 2 -18.36 6.54 0.89
C SER A 2 -18.08 7.52 2.04
N GLY A 3 -17.31 7.07 3.02
CA GLY A 3 -16.69 7.98 3.97
C GLY A 3 -15.63 8.84 3.27
N PRO A 4 -15.16 9.92 3.92
CA PRO A 4 -14.04 10.69 3.39
C PRO A 4 -12.85 9.78 3.17
N GLY A 5 -12.28 9.83 1.99
CA GLY A 5 -11.18 8.97 1.59
C GLY A 5 -10.50 9.46 0.33
N PHE A 6 -9.33 8.93 0.05
CA PHE A 6 -8.59 9.24 -1.17
C PHE A 6 -8.30 8.00 -1.99
N VAL A 7 -8.13 8.22 -3.28
CA VAL A 7 -7.68 7.21 -4.25
C VAL A 7 -6.44 7.71 -4.96
N VAL A 8 -5.44 6.85 -5.09
CA VAL A 8 -4.23 7.10 -5.86
C VAL A 8 -4.03 5.98 -6.87
N GLU A 9 -3.87 6.35 -8.14
CA GLU A 9 -3.57 5.42 -9.21
C GLU A 9 -2.17 5.67 -9.76
N VAL A 10 -1.42 4.58 -9.99
CA VAL A 10 -0.07 4.65 -10.56
C VAL A 10 0.11 3.49 -11.55
N ALA A 11 0.51 3.83 -12.77
CA ALA A 11 0.93 2.83 -13.77
C ALA A 11 2.32 2.30 -13.42
N VAL A 12 2.54 1.01 -13.67
CA VAL A 12 3.81 0.31 -13.40
C VAL A 12 4.19 -0.49 -14.64
N GLU A 13 5.39 -0.26 -15.15
CA GLU A 13 5.95 -1.03 -16.27
C GLU A 13 6.55 -2.35 -15.76
N ALA A 14 5.67 -3.20 -15.25
CA ALA A 14 5.99 -4.55 -14.76
C ALA A 14 4.73 -5.44 -14.75
N PRO A 15 4.90 -6.79 -14.80
CA PRO A 15 3.81 -7.73 -14.68
C PRO A 15 3.09 -7.60 -13.33
N ALA A 16 1.78 -7.87 -13.30
CA ALA A 16 0.97 -7.76 -12.09
C ALA A 16 1.50 -8.61 -10.93
N GLN A 17 2.05 -9.79 -11.19
CA GLN A 17 2.66 -10.63 -10.16
C GLN A 17 3.87 -9.96 -9.50
N ALA A 18 4.76 -9.35 -10.28
CA ALA A 18 5.93 -8.65 -9.75
C ALA A 18 5.52 -7.42 -8.91
N VAL A 19 4.50 -6.70 -9.35
CA VAL A 19 3.94 -5.56 -8.61
C VAL A 19 3.32 -6.03 -7.29
N TRP A 20 2.53 -7.10 -7.33
CA TRP A 20 1.94 -7.70 -6.13
C TRP A 20 3.00 -8.13 -5.13
N ASP A 21 3.98 -8.93 -5.57
CA ASP A 21 5.04 -9.46 -4.71
C ASP A 21 5.80 -8.34 -4.00
N GLY A 22 6.06 -7.24 -4.72
CA GLY A 22 6.71 -6.07 -4.13
C GLY A 22 5.82 -5.29 -3.15
N LEU A 23 4.51 -5.19 -3.40
CA LEU A 23 3.57 -4.50 -2.50
C LEU A 23 3.37 -5.24 -1.18
N VAL A 24 3.36 -6.58 -1.20
CA VAL A 24 3.16 -7.42 0.00
C VAL A 24 4.46 -7.87 0.67
N ASP A 25 5.59 -7.40 0.18
CA ASP A 25 6.85 -7.49 0.90
C ASP A 25 6.89 -6.36 1.95
N TRP A 26 6.25 -6.65 3.09
CA TRP A 26 6.03 -5.66 4.15
C TRP A 26 7.32 -5.04 4.67
N GLU A 27 8.40 -5.81 4.75
CA GLU A 27 9.68 -5.32 5.25
C GLU A 27 10.34 -4.35 4.27
N LEU A 28 10.17 -4.58 2.96
CA LEU A 28 10.67 -3.67 1.93
C LEU A 28 9.80 -2.42 1.73
N GLN A 29 8.61 -2.37 2.30
CA GLN A 29 7.77 -1.16 2.20
C GLN A 29 8.47 0.09 2.74
N GLY A 30 9.31 -0.06 3.76
CA GLY A 30 10.11 1.06 4.29
C GLY A 30 11.09 1.69 3.30
N GLU A 31 11.42 1.02 2.20
CA GLU A 31 12.29 1.56 1.16
C GLU A 31 11.59 2.59 0.27
N TRP A 32 10.27 2.49 0.11
CA TRP A 32 9.50 3.37 -0.76
C TRP A 32 8.40 4.15 -0.05
N VAL A 33 7.92 3.73 1.12
CA VAL A 33 7.05 4.52 1.98
C VAL A 33 7.91 5.37 2.90
N MET A 34 8.01 6.66 2.57
CA MET A 34 8.90 7.58 3.26
C MET A 34 8.67 7.64 4.78
N GLY A 35 9.74 7.39 5.54
CA GLY A 35 9.71 7.47 7.01
C GLY A 35 8.92 6.36 7.71
N THR A 36 8.57 5.29 7.01
CA THR A 36 7.76 4.19 7.54
C THR A 36 8.57 2.90 7.61
N ARG A 37 8.39 2.15 8.68
CA ARG A 37 8.85 0.76 8.81
C ARG A 37 7.64 -0.14 8.98
N VAL A 38 7.56 -1.22 8.20
CA VAL A 38 6.45 -2.16 8.23
C VAL A 38 6.98 -3.55 8.56
N ARG A 39 6.24 -4.28 9.38
CA ARG A 39 6.57 -5.68 9.70
C ARG A 39 5.31 -6.49 9.93
N PRO A 40 5.27 -7.74 9.49
CA PRO A 40 4.19 -8.65 9.85
C PRO A 40 4.28 -9.01 11.34
N LEU A 41 3.13 -9.07 12.01
CA LEU A 41 3.03 -9.53 13.40
C LEU A 41 2.59 -10.99 13.50
N THR A 42 1.73 -11.42 12.57
CA THR A 42 1.19 -12.79 12.52
C THR A 42 1.18 -13.30 11.07
N GLN A 43 1.30 -14.62 10.90
CA GLN A 43 1.11 -15.32 9.62
C GLN A 43 1.92 -14.73 8.43
N GLY A 44 3.06 -14.10 8.71
CA GLY A 44 3.84 -13.41 7.68
C GLY A 44 3.12 -12.25 6.99
N GLY A 45 1.95 -11.82 7.52
CA GLY A 45 1.15 -10.76 6.90
C GLY A 45 0.54 -11.15 5.55
N ARG A 46 0.26 -12.43 5.30
CA ARG A 46 -0.12 -12.95 3.97
C ARG A 46 -1.37 -13.82 3.97
N ASP A 47 -2.31 -13.52 4.86
CA ASP A 47 -3.60 -14.22 4.89
C ASP A 47 -4.67 -13.36 5.55
N VAL A 48 -5.94 -13.71 5.35
CA VAL A 48 -7.05 -13.07 6.05
C VAL A 48 -6.91 -13.26 7.56
N GLY A 49 -7.09 -12.19 8.32
CA GLY A 49 -6.89 -12.17 9.77
C GLY A 49 -5.46 -11.87 10.21
N ALA A 50 -4.47 -11.91 9.31
CA ALA A 50 -3.10 -11.56 9.64
C ALA A 50 -2.97 -10.09 10.08
N LEU A 51 -2.10 -9.86 11.05
CA LEU A 51 -1.80 -8.53 11.58
C LEU A 51 -0.45 -8.04 11.06
N VAL A 52 -0.42 -6.78 10.68
CA VAL A 52 0.78 -6.08 10.22
C VAL A 52 0.89 -4.76 10.98
N GLU A 53 2.11 -4.39 11.33
CA GLU A 53 2.41 -3.14 12.01
C GLU A 53 3.19 -2.22 11.09
N ALA A 54 2.78 -0.96 11.03
CA ALA A 54 3.51 0.13 10.39
C ALA A 54 3.86 1.19 11.44
N VAL A 55 5.10 1.66 11.44
CA VAL A 55 5.56 2.75 12.30
C VAL A 55 6.10 3.86 11.42
N THR A 56 5.41 4.99 11.40
CA THR A 56 5.75 6.17 10.60
C THR A 56 6.26 7.28 11.51
N GLY A 57 7.43 7.83 11.21
CA GLY A 57 8.05 8.92 11.97
C GLY A 57 9.39 8.53 12.58
N ILE A 58 9.93 9.44 13.41
CA ILE A 58 11.26 9.31 14.02
C ILE A 58 11.16 9.50 15.53
N GLY A 59 11.69 8.55 16.30
CA GLY A 59 11.80 8.62 17.75
C GLY A 59 10.44 8.83 18.44
N PRO A 60 10.33 9.82 19.35
CA PRO A 60 9.09 10.07 20.09
C PRO A 60 7.96 10.65 19.22
N VAL A 61 8.27 11.15 18.02
CA VAL A 61 7.30 11.68 17.06
C VAL A 61 7.01 10.59 16.03
N SER A 62 6.50 9.45 16.47
CA SER A 62 6.12 8.36 15.59
C SER A 62 4.68 7.94 15.83
N VAL A 63 4.01 7.55 14.74
CA VAL A 63 2.67 6.97 14.75
C VAL A 63 2.80 5.48 14.51
N ARG A 64 2.31 4.69 15.45
CA ARG A 64 2.22 3.24 15.33
C ARG A 64 0.81 2.87 14.87
N ASP A 65 0.75 2.26 13.74
CA ASP A 65 -0.45 1.73 13.13
C ASP A 65 -0.40 0.19 13.12
N VAL A 66 -1.53 -0.44 13.42
CA VAL A 66 -1.70 -1.88 13.30
C VAL A 66 -2.95 -2.11 12.47
N PHE A 67 -2.80 -2.86 11.40
CA PHE A 67 -3.91 -3.22 10.55
C PHE A 67 -4.05 -4.73 10.42
N ARG A 68 -5.29 -5.17 10.19
CA ARG A 68 -5.66 -6.55 9.95
C ARG A 68 -6.04 -6.73 8.49
N ILE A 69 -5.57 -7.80 7.87
CA ILE A 69 -5.97 -8.17 6.52
C ILE A 69 -7.39 -8.72 6.56
N GLU A 70 -8.30 -8.09 5.81
CA GLU A 70 -9.71 -8.46 5.70
C GLU A 70 -10.01 -9.22 4.40
N HIS A 71 -9.18 -8.98 3.37
CA HIS A 71 -9.30 -9.67 2.09
C HIS A 71 -7.92 -9.89 1.49
N TRP A 72 -7.70 -11.10 0.97
CA TRP A 72 -6.43 -11.52 0.40
C TRP A 72 -6.67 -12.33 -0.86
N ASP A 73 -6.48 -11.72 -2.03
CA ASP A 73 -6.66 -12.32 -3.36
C ASP A 73 -5.45 -12.03 -4.26
N PRO A 74 -4.35 -12.79 -4.09
CA PRO A 74 -3.16 -12.58 -4.93
C PRO A 74 -3.42 -13.02 -6.38
N PRO A 75 -2.88 -12.31 -7.38
CA PRO A 75 -2.10 -11.08 -7.26
C PRO A 75 -2.94 -9.82 -7.46
N ARG A 76 -4.22 -9.84 -7.11
CA ARG A 76 -5.20 -8.82 -7.52
C ARG A 76 -5.56 -7.82 -6.44
N ARG A 77 -5.84 -8.27 -5.22
CA ARG A 77 -6.39 -7.40 -4.19
C ARG A 77 -5.96 -7.77 -2.79
N CYS A 78 -5.56 -6.75 -2.02
CA CYS A 78 -5.44 -6.82 -0.56
C CYS A 78 -6.28 -5.70 0.05
N ALA A 79 -7.18 -6.05 0.97
CA ALA A 79 -7.92 -5.07 1.76
C ALA A 79 -7.60 -5.26 3.24
N VAL A 80 -7.50 -4.15 3.95
CA VAL A 80 -7.10 -4.11 5.36
C VAL A 80 -8.02 -3.20 6.17
N GLN A 81 -8.07 -3.45 7.46
CA GLN A 81 -8.71 -2.59 8.45
C GLN A 81 -7.65 -2.07 9.41
N HIS A 82 -7.44 -0.76 9.42
CA HIS A 82 -6.63 -0.08 10.44
C HIS A 82 -7.39 -0.07 11.76
N LEU A 83 -6.74 -0.54 12.83
CA LEU A 83 -7.42 -0.89 14.08
C LEU A 83 -7.36 0.20 15.15
N ARG A 84 -6.40 1.12 15.07
CA ARG A 84 -6.09 2.05 16.15
C ARG A 84 -6.06 3.51 15.67
N ARG A 85 -6.44 4.45 16.55
CA ARG A 85 -6.24 5.88 16.33
C ARG A 85 -4.74 6.23 16.49
N PRO A 86 -4.23 7.22 15.74
CA PRO A 86 -4.95 8.16 14.87
C PRO A 86 -5.31 7.60 13.48
N VAL A 87 -4.76 6.44 13.12
CA VAL A 87 -5.02 5.78 11.83
C VAL A 87 -6.04 4.66 12.05
N ARG A 88 -7.29 4.92 11.69
CA ARG A 88 -8.37 3.95 11.80
C ARG A 88 -9.27 4.04 10.58
N GLY A 89 -9.67 2.90 10.05
CA GLY A 89 -10.54 2.82 8.89
C GLY A 89 -10.09 1.76 7.88
N PRO A 90 -10.90 1.51 6.85
CA PRO A 90 -10.56 0.56 5.80
C PRO A 90 -9.61 1.16 4.79
N ALA A 91 -8.76 0.30 4.22
CA ALA A 91 -7.91 0.61 3.08
C ALA A 91 -7.78 -0.63 2.19
N ALA A 92 -7.44 -0.43 0.93
CA ALA A 92 -7.11 -1.52 0.03
C ALA A 92 -6.18 -1.05 -1.09
N PHE A 93 -5.50 -2.02 -1.69
CA PHE A 93 -4.90 -1.82 -3.01
C PHE A 93 -5.33 -2.94 -3.95
N ASP A 94 -5.51 -2.55 -5.20
CA ASP A 94 -5.76 -3.44 -6.32
C ASP A 94 -4.57 -3.36 -7.29
N VAL A 95 -4.17 -4.51 -7.83
CA VAL A 95 -3.21 -4.59 -8.93
C VAL A 95 -3.96 -5.03 -10.18
N VAL A 96 -4.11 -4.12 -11.11
CA VAL A 96 -4.86 -4.32 -12.36
C VAL A 96 -3.87 -4.60 -13.49
N PRO A 97 -3.86 -5.81 -14.09
CA PRO A 97 -3.03 -6.07 -15.24
C PRO A 97 -3.51 -5.26 -16.46
N GLU A 98 -2.59 -4.59 -17.15
CA GLU A 98 -2.86 -3.84 -18.39
C GLU A 98 -2.11 -4.43 -19.60
N GLY A 99 -1.50 -5.60 -19.43
CA GLY A 99 -0.74 -6.34 -20.42
C GLY A 99 0.34 -7.19 -19.77
N PRO A 100 1.11 -7.97 -20.55
CA PRO A 100 2.10 -8.90 -20.01
C PRO A 100 3.21 -8.22 -19.18
N GLY A 101 3.59 -7.01 -19.52
CA GLY A 101 4.65 -6.24 -18.86
C GLY A 101 4.16 -4.95 -18.24
N ARG A 102 2.86 -4.77 -18.04
CA ARG A 102 2.30 -3.52 -17.54
C ARG A 102 1.13 -3.77 -16.60
N SER A 103 1.06 -2.98 -15.55
CA SER A 103 0.01 -3.04 -14.53
C SER A 103 -0.32 -1.64 -14.03
N ARG A 104 -1.40 -1.54 -13.28
CA ARG A 104 -1.77 -0.34 -12.55
C ARG A 104 -2.09 -0.70 -11.11
N ILE A 105 -1.56 0.11 -10.19
CA ILE A 105 -1.92 0.08 -8.77
C ILE A 105 -3.06 1.07 -8.56
N VAL A 106 -4.13 0.61 -7.91
CA VAL A 106 -5.21 1.45 -7.40
C VAL A 106 -5.18 1.33 -5.88
N TRP A 107 -4.75 2.38 -5.20
CA TRP A 107 -4.67 2.44 -3.74
C TRP A 107 -5.75 3.38 -3.21
N TRP A 108 -6.55 2.92 -2.27
CA TRP A 108 -7.54 3.76 -1.61
C TRP A 108 -7.51 3.58 -0.10
N GLU A 109 -7.82 4.64 0.62
CA GLU A 109 -7.98 4.65 2.08
C GLU A 109 -9.16 5.53 2.46
N ALA A 110 -9.94 5.08 3.44
CA ALA A 110 -11.04 5.82 4.04
C ALA A 110 -10.83 5.88 5.56
N LEU A 111 -9.93 6.77 5.98
CA LEU A 111 -9.53 6.91 7.38
C LEU A 111 -10.49 7.80 8.15
N GLU A 112 -10.74 7.45 9.40
CA GLU A 112 -11.56 8.26 10.31
C GLU A 112 -10.77 9.50 10.78
N PRO A 113 -11.32 10.73 10.62
CA PRO A 113 -10.67 11.93 11.14
C PRO A 113 -10.44 11.84 12.65
N PRO A 114 -9.22 12.02 13.16
CA PRO A 114 -8.98 12.13 14.59
C PRO A 114 -9.43 13.50 15.12
N PHE A 115 -9.50 13.66 16.45
CA PHE A 115 -9.77 14.93 17.15
C PHE A 115 -11.17 15.53 16.91
N GLY A 116 -12.18 14.69 16.66
CA GLY A 116 -13.61 15.11 16.67
C GLY A 116 -13.95 16.17 15.62
N PRO A 117 -14.75 17.22 15.99
CA PRO A 117 -15.23 18.23 15.03
C PRO A 117 -14.11 19.04 14.37
N LEU A 118 -13.05 19.36 15.12
CA LEU A 118 -11.90 20.12 14.62
C LEU A 118 -11.13 19.29 13.58
N GLY A 119 -10.88 18.02 13.88
CA GLY A 119 -10.24 17.10 12.96
C GLY A 119 -11.05 16.92 11.67
N ARG A 120 -12.37 16.75 11.77
CA ARG A 120 -13.24 16.66 10.59
C ARG A 120 -13.14 17.88 9.67
N ARG A 121 -13.04 19.09 10.26
CA ARG A 121 -12.93 20.32 9.47
C ARG A 121 -11.60 20.44 8.73
N ALA A 122 -10.51 20.01 9.35
CA ALA A 122 -9.17 20.03 8.75
C ALA A 122 -8.92 18.84 7.79
N TRP A 123 -9.73 17.79 7.88
CA TRP A 123 -9.51 16.51 7.22
C TRP A 123 -9.32 16.59 5.70
N PRO A 124 -10.09 17.37 4.93
CA PRO A 124 -9.89 17.45 3.48
C PRO A 124 -8.51 17.96 3.07
N ALA A 125 -7.89 18.83 3.88
CA ALA A 125 -6.51 19.29 3.64
C ALA A 125 -5.50 18.19 3.98
N VAL A 126 -5.72 17.47 5.09
CA VAL A 126 -4.87 16.34 5.50
C VAL A 126 -4.92 15.22 4.46
N GLU A 127 -6.09 14.84 3.99
CA GLU A 127 -6.24 13.83 2.93
C GLU A 127 -5.47 14.16 1.66
N ARG A 128 -5.51 15.42 1.22
CA ARG A 128 -4.75 15.86 0.04
C ARG A 128 -3.24 15.70 0.24
N ILE A 129 -2.73 16.07 1.40
CA ILE A 129 -1.30 15.92 1.74
C ILE A 129 -0.92 14.44 1.78
N VAL A 130 -1.73 13.62 2.44
CA VAL A 130 -1.51 12.17 2.54
C VAL A 130 -1.55 11.53 1.15
N ALA A 131 -2.55 11.86 0.33
CA ALA A 131 -2.68 11.36 -1.04
C ALA A 131 -1.48 11.72 -1.92
N LEU A 132 -0.95 12.95 -1.79
CA LEU A 132 0.26 13.37 -2.49
C LEU A 132 1.49 12.59 -2.04
N GLY A 133 1.64 12.35 -0.74
CA GLY A 133 2.70 11.53 -0.16
C GLY A 133 2.63 10.09 -0.67
N PHE A 134 1.46 9.48 -0.64
CA PHE A 134 1.23 8.12 -1.18
C PHE A 134 1.51 8.05 -2.69
N ARG A 135 1.06 9.04 -3.45
CA ARG A 135 1.36 9.09 -4.89
C ARG A 135 2.87 9.17 -5.16
N HIS A 136 3.59 9.96 -4.39
CA HIS A 136 5.05 10.03 -4.48
C HIS A 136 5.70 8.69 -4.16
N SER A 137 5.32 8.06 -3.06
CA SER A 137 5.81 6.76 -2.60
C SER A 137 5.51 5.66 -3.62
N LEU A 138 4.28 5.56 -4.11
CA LEU A 138 3.90 4.55 -5.12
C LEU A 138 4.62 4.76 -6.46
N ARG A 139 4.93 5.99 -6.85
CA ARG A 139 5.77 6.26 -8.05
C ARG A 139 7.23 5.83 -7.82
N ALA A 140 7.75 6.01 -6.62
CA ALA A 140 9.09 5.51 -6.29
C ALA A 140 9.11 3.98 -6.35
N PHE A 141 8.13 3.30 -5.76
CA PHE A 141 7.92 1.87 -5.85
C PHE A 141 7.82 1.40 -7.31
N ALA A 142 6.97 2.04 -8.12
CA ALA A 142 6.79 1.70 -9.53
C ALA A 142 8.11 1.72 -10.32
N ARG A 143 8.95 2.73 -10.08
CA ARG A 143 10.30 2.80 -10.70
C ARG A 143 11.21 1.66 -10.24
N GLN A 144 11.19 1.32 -8.95
CA GLN A 144 12.01 0.22 -8.41
C GLN A 144 11.61 -1.13 -9.02
N VAL A 145 10.31 -1.42 -9.10
CA VAL A 145 9.81 -2.67 -9.68
C VAL A 145 10.13 -2.73 -11.19
N ALA A 146 9.92 -1.65 -11.94
CA ALA A 146 10.22 -1.59 -13.37
C ALA A 146 11.72 -1.86 -13.66
N VAL A 147 12.62 -1.34 -12.84
CA VAL A 147 14.08 -1.60 -12.98
C VAL A 147 14.41 -3.07 -12.72
N ARG A 148 13.75 -3.70 -11.75
CA ARG A 148 13.97 -5.13 -11.41
C ARG A 148 13.34 -6.09 -12.44
N HIS A 149 12.33 -5.62 -13.18
CA HIS A 149 11.56 -6.42 -14.16
C HIS A 149 11.44 -5.67 -15.48
N PRO A 150 12.54 -5.46 -16.22
CA PRO A 150 12.53 -4.72 -17.47
C PRO A 150 11.61 -5.40 -18.49
N PRO A 151 10.83 -4.64 -19.26
CA PRO A 151 9.98 -5.19 -20.30
C PRO A 151 10.85 -5.95 -21.33
N GLY A 152 10.53 -7.24 -21.52
CA GLY A 152 11.28 -8.12 -22.43
C GLY A 152 12.24 -9.11 -21.78
N ALA A 153 12.41 -9.10 -20.46
CA ALA A 153 13.06 -10.19 -19.75
C ALA A 153 12.13 -11.41 -19.70
N THR A 154 12.04 -12.15 -20.79
CA THR A 154 11.52 -13.52 -20.80
C THR A 154 12.36 -14.34 -19.85
N GLY A 155 11.73 -14.94 -18.84
CA GLY A 155 12.38 -15.89 -17.95
C GLY A 155 13.10 -16.97 -18.76
N PRO A 156 14.13 -17.64 -18.15
CA PRO A 156 14.95 -18.62 -18.84
C PRO A 156 14.03 -19.70 -19.44
N GLY A 157 14.04 -19.73 -20.75
CA GLY A 157 13.20 -20.61 -21.55
C GLY A 157 13.35 -22.05 -21.12
N GLY A 158 12.24 -22.75 -21.13
CA GLY A 158 12.21 -24.19 -21.00
C GLY A 158 13.21 -24.84 -21.93
N VAL A 159 14.15 -25.52 -21.34
CA VAL A 159 15.01 -26.47 -22.02
C VAL A 159 14.18 -27.73 -22.26
N ARG A 160 14.24 -28.17 -23.47
CA ARG A 160 13.62 -29.37 -24.07
C ARG A 160 13.71 -30.63 -23.22
#